data_65f8fee696042ef34dd7e5ade3a788bc
#
_entry.id   65f8fee696042ef34dd7e5ade3a788bc
#
_cell.length_a   1.000
_cell.length_b   1.000
_cell.length_c   1.000
_cell.angle_alpha   90.00
_cell.angle_beta   90.00
_cell.angle_gamma   90.00
#
_symmetry.space_group_name_H-M   'P 1'
#
loop_
_entity.id
_entity.type
_entity.pdbx_description
1 polymer ?
#
loop_
_entity_poly.entity_id
_entity_poly.type
_entity_poly.pdbx_seq_one_letter_code
_entity_poly.pdbx_strand_id
1 'polypeptide(L)'
;MTNEQLVARIRAGENVGENMSQLYEQVKRFIHAVAWRYRDSGMVEDLEQEGFLALYDAVDGYDEAQGVRFLTYAEYWIRQRISRYLQANGSSLRLPVHCREKLLRYKRLCSSFQLEHGREPSEREIACLMGLTLEQVREIRGNVCMARVGSLDAPVKGLDGGEDTTVGDLVTAPADPTGEAVDRVQSAQLCAV
;
A
#
# COMPACT_ATOMS: atom_id res chain seq x y z
N MET A 1 -29.76 21.89 3.33
CA MET A 1 -30.36 20.67 2.74
C MET A 1 -29.76 19.48 3.44
N THR A 2 -30.53 18.40 3.64
CA THR A 2 -29.99 17.15 4.21
C THR A 2 -29.23 16.35 3.13
N ASN A 3 -28.37 15.42 3.55
CA ASN A 3 -27.63 14.57 2.61
C ASN A 3 -28.59 13.75 1.73
N GLU A 4 -29.67 13.25 2.30
CA GLU A 4 -30.68 12.45 1.60
C GLU A 4 -31.40 13.26 0.51
N GLN A 5 -31.74 14.54 0.81
CA GLN A 5 -32.33 15.46 -0.18
C GLN A 5 -31.38 15.76 -1.34
N LEU A 6 -30.07 15.93 -1.05
CA LEU A 6 -29.07 16.12 -2.09
C LEU A 6 -28.94 14.88 -2.96
N VAL A 7 -28.90 13.70 -2.36
CA VAL A 7 -28.83 12.41 -3.09
C VAL A 7 -30.06 12.23 -4.00
N ALA A 8 -31.27 12.53 -3.51
CA ALA A 8 -32.48 12.43 -4.31
C ALA A 8 -32.43 13.34 -5.56
N ARG A 9 -31.96 14.59 -5.42
CA ARG A 9 -31.78 15.53 -6.52
C ARG A 9 -30.72 15.10 -7.52
N ILE A 10 -29.59 14.59 -7.03
CA ILE A 10 -28.52 14.08 -7.90
C ILE A 10 -29.06 12.91 -8.75
N ARG A 11 -29.79 12.00 -8.15
CA ARG A 11 -30.43 10.87 -8.87
C ARG A 11 -31.52 11.30 -9.86
N ALA A 12 -32.20 12.38 -9.56
CA ALA A 12 -33.16 13.01 -10.49
C ALA A 12 -32.46 13.75 -11.66
N GLY A 13 -31.13 13.87 -11.65
CA GLY A 13 -30.38 14.57 -12.68
C GLY A 13 -30.39 16.10 -12.52
N GLU A 14 -30.85 16.63 -11.36
CA GLU A 14 -30.92 18.06 -11.11
C GLU A 14 -29.56 18.59 -10.66
N ASN A 15 -28.97 19.52 -11.40
CA ASN A 15 -27.73 20.24 -11.06
C ASN A 15 -26.67 19.32 -10.39
N VAL A 16 -26.41 18.17 -11.01
CA VAL A 16 -25.59 17.08 -10.44
C VAL A 16 -24.27 17.58 -9.88
N GLY A 17 -23.55 18.45 -10.61
CA GLY A 17 -22.24 18.97 -10.19
C GLY A 17 -22.31 19.81 -8.92
N GLU A 18 -23.29 20.71 -8.83
CA GLU A 18 -23.45 21.57 -7.65
C GLU A 18 -23.92 20.78 -6.42
N ASN A 19 -24.89 19.88 -6.62
CA ASN A 19 -25.41 19.04 -5.54
C ASN A 19 -24.35 18.05 -5.02
N MET A 20 -23.50 17.48 -5.91
CA MET A 20 -22.37 16.67 -5.50
C MET A 20 -21.32 17.47 -4.72
N SER A 21 -21.02 18.69 -5.15
CA SER A 21 -20.11 19.58 -4.43
C SER A 21 -20.62 19.92 -3.03
N GLN A 22 -21.92 20.22 -2.90
CA GLN A 22 -22.55 20.46 -1.60
C GLN A 22 -22.54 19.21 -0.70
N LEU A 23 -22.82 18.04 -1.26
CA LEU A 23 -22.77 16.78 -0.56
C LEU A 23 -21.35 16.49 -0.06
N TYR A 24 -20.34 16.70 -0.92
CA TYR A 24 -18.94 16.54 -0.54
C TYR A 24 -18.54 17.46 0.62
N GLU A 25 -18.89 18.75 0.57
CA GLU A 25 -18.56 19.69 1.65
C GLU A 25 -19.17 19.28 3.00
N GLN A 26 -20.37 18.66 3.00
CA GLN A 26 -20.99 18.15 4.22
C GLN A 26 -20.30 16.89 4.75
N VAL A 27 -19.78 16.03 3.85
CA VAL A 27 -19.18 14.73 4.18
C VAL A 27 -17.65 14.79 4.29
N LYS A 28 -17.02 15.84 3.81
CA LYS A 28 -15.56 16.03 3.73
C LYS A 28 -14.83 15.72 5.05
N ARG A 29 -15.36 16.23 6.18
CA ARG A 29 -14.77 15.96 7.49
C ARG A 29 -14.77 14.47 7.85
N PHE A 30 -15.80 13.76 7.45
CA PHE A 30 -15.90 12.32 7.67
C PHE A 30 -14.90 11.56 6.77
N ILE A 31 -14.81 11.92 5.49
CA ILE A 31 -13.83 11.34 4.56
C ILE A 31 -12.41 11.56 5.09
N HIS A 32 -12.08 12.79 5.49
CA HIS A 32 -10.80 13.12 6.11
C HIS A 32 -10.52 12.25 7.35
N ALA A 33 -11.48 12.08 8.26
CA ALA A 33 -11.31 11.25 9.45
C ALA A 33 -11.05 9.78 9.12
N VAL A 34 -11.63 9.26 8.03
CA VAL A 34 -11.37 7.88 7.55
C VAL A 34 -10.00 7.80 6.91
N ALA A 35 -9.62 8.75 6.04
CA ALA A 35 -8.31 8.80 5.37
C ALA A 35 -7.16 8.97 6.39
N TRP A 36 -7.36 9.79 7.41
CA TRP A 36 -6.38 10.06 8.46
C TRP A 36 -5.96 8.81 9.26
N ARG A 37 -6.81 7.77 9.32
CA ARG A 37 -6.43 6.48 9.92
C ARG A 37 -5.26 5.81 9.20
N TYR A 38 -5.02 6.19 7.96
CA TYR A 38 -3.99 5.65 7.07
C TYR A 38 -2.87 6.66 6.80
N ARG A 39 -2.71 7.69 7.65
CA ARG A 39 -1.69 8.75 7.49
C ARG A 39 -0.27 8.22 7.32
N ASP A 40 0.04 7.06 7.94
CA ASP A 40 1.35 6.42 7.86
C ASP A 40 1.70 5.94 6.43
N SER A 41 0.72 5.92 5.52
CA SER A 41 0.95 5.64 4.09
C SER A 41 1.54 6.83 3.32
N GLY A 42 1.50 8.05 3.88
CA GLY A 42 1.91 9.28 3.21
C GLY A 42 0.99 9.75 2.07
N MET A 43 -0.19 9.12 1.90
CA MET A 43 -1.09 9.30 0.74
C MET A 43 -2.46 9.87 1.15
N VAL A 44 -2.53 10.67 2.23
CA VAL A 44 -3.82 11.11 2.80
C VAL A 44 -4.65 11.88 1.78
N GLU A 45 -4.04 12.76 1.00
CA GLU A 45 -4.72 13.57 -0.02
C GLU A 45 -5.33 12.69 -1.13
N ASP A 46 -4.58 11.69 -1.60
CA ASP A 46 -5.09 10.72 -2.60
C ASP A 46 -6.26 9.92 -2.03
N LEU A 47 -6.18 9.53 -0.74
CA LEU A 47 -7.26 8.79 -0.07
C LEU A 47 -8.51 9.64 0.12
N GLU A 48 -8.38 10.96 0.31
CA GLU A 48 -9.52 11.88 0.33
C GLU A 48 -10.19 11.98 -1.05
N GLN A 49 -9.40 12.03 -2.12
CA GLN A 49 -9.94 12.02 -3.49
C GLN A 49 -10.67 10.71 -3.80
N GLU A 50 -10.09 9.58 -3.40
CA GLU A 50 -10.75 8.28 -3.53
C GLU A 50 -12.05 8.20 -2.70
N GLY A 51 -12.05 8.80 -1.51
CA GLY A 51 -13.25 8.94 -0.69
C GLY A 51 -14.33 9.79 -1.35
N PHE A 52 -13.95 10.86 -2.05
CA PHE A 52 -14.85 11.66 -2.87
C PHE A 52 -15.45 10.86 -4.04
N LEU A 53 -14.60 10.11 -4.75
CA LEU A 53 -15.06 9.25 -5.85
C LEU A 53 -16.02 8.15 -5.36
N ALA A 54 -15.84 7.65 -4.14
CA ALA A 54 -16.73 6.67 -3.54
C ALA A 54 -18.15 7.21 -3.29
N LEU A 55 -18.31 8.54 -3.18
CA LEU A 55 -19.64 9.13 -3.02
C LEU A 55 -20.53 8.92 -4.26
N TYR A 56 -19.96 8.90 -5.46
CA TYR A 56 -20.71 8.61 -6.68
C TYR A 56 -21.31 7.20 -6.63
N ASP A 57 -20.48 6.22 -6.29
CA ASP A 57 -20.93 4.83 -6.15
C ASP A 57 -22.00 4.69 -5.06
N ALA A 58 -21.83 5.43 -3.95
CA ALA A 58 -22.80 5.45 -2.85
C ALA A 58 -24.13 6.12 -3.23
N VAL A 59 -24.11 7.21 -3.99
CA VAL A 59 -25.32 7.91 -4.46
C VAL A 59 -26.13 7.03 -5.39
N ASP A 60 -25.46 6.31 -6.30
CA ASP A 60 -26.15 5.43 -7.27
C ASP A 60 -26.87 4.26 -6.59
N GLY A 61 -26.25 3.68 -5.56
CA GLY A 61 -26.77 2.50 -4.87
C GLY A 61 -27.64 2.80 -3.62
N TYR A 62 -27.79 4.07 -3.19
CA TYR A 62 -28.52 4.39 -1.98
C TYR A 62 -30.04 4.27 -2.17
N ASP A 63 -30.72 3.64 -1.19
CA ASP A 63 -32.17 3.50 -1.14
C ASP A 63 -32.70 4.06 0.16
N GLU A 64 -33.41 5.20 0.09
CA GLU A 64 -34.00 5.88 1.25
C GLU A 64 -35.10 5.05 1.92
N ALA A 65 -35.77 4.15 1.18
CA ALA A 65 -36.83 3.30 1.70
C ALA A 65 -36.36 2.33 2.79
N GLN A 66 -35.06 2.06 2.85
CA GLN A 66 -34.47 1.20 3.90
C GLN A 66 -34.29 1.89 5.25
N GLY A 67 -34.59 3.19 5.36
CA GLY A 67 -34.57 3.93 6.62
C GLY A 67 -33.17 4.16 7.21
N VAL A 68 -32.11 3.90 6.46
CA VAL A 68 -30.71 4.11 6.87
C VAL A 68 -30.26 5.49 6.42
N ARG A 69 -29.54 6.24 7.26
CA ARG A 69 -28.97 7.53 6.87
C ARG A 69 -27.93 7.34 5.77
N PHE A 70 -27.92 8.27 4.80
CA PHE A 70 -26.97 8.24 3.68
C PHE A 70 -25.51 8.10 4.15
N LEU A 71 -25.08 8.84 5.16
CA LEU A 71 -23.70 8.80 5.65
C LEU A 71 -23.30 7.42 6.18
N THR A 72 -24.22 6.71 6.83
CA THR A 72 -23.98 5.34 7.33
C THR A 72 -23.78 4.34 6.17
N TYR A 73 -24.56 4.51 5.10
CA TYR A 73 -24.41 3.71 3.89
C TYR A 73 -23.12 4.05 3.13
N ALA A 74 -22.83 5.34 2.95
CA ALA A 74 -21.65 5.83 2.25
C ALA A 74 -20.33 5.45 2.96
N GLU A 75 -20.34 5.31 4.29
CA GLU A 75 -19.17 4.87 5.06
C GLU A 75 -18.57 3.57 4.53
N TYR A 76 -19.41 2.60 4.19
CA TYR A 76 -18.96 1.33 3.63
C TYR A 76 -18.20 1.52 2.30
N TRP A 77 -18.77 2.31 1.38
CA TRP A 77 -18.19 2.60 0.08
C TRP A 77 -16.87 3.37 0.18
N ILE A 78 -16.85 4.38 1.05
CA ILE A 78 -15.64 5.18 1.31
C ILE A 78 -14.51 4.30 1.84
N ARG A 79 -14.78 3.47 2.87
CA ARG A 79 -13.78 2.58 3.44
C ARG A 79 -13.30 1.52 2.45
N GLN A 80 -14.21 0.96 1.67
CA GLN A 80 -13.87 -0.05 0.67
C GLN A 80 -12.97 0.53 -0.42
N ARG A 81 -13.29 1.72 -0.93
CA ARG A 81 -12.52 2.36 -1.98
C ARG A 81 -11.14 2.76 -1.50
N ILE A 82 -11.04 3.40 -0.34
CA ILE A 82 -9.76 3.73 0.30
C ILE A 82 -8.91 2.46 0.50
N SER A 83 -9.51 1.38 1.02
CA SER A 83 -8.79 0.12 1.22
C SER A 83 -8.28 -0.48 -0.10
N ARG A 84 -9.09 -0.45 -1.16
CA ARG A 84 -8.68 -0.90 -2.51
C ARG A 84 -7.53 -0.06 -3.06
N TYR A 85 -7.61 1.25 -2.95
CA TYR A 85 -6.57 2.15 -3.41
C TYR A 85 -5.24 1.88 -2.70
N LEU A 86 -5.26 1.74 -1.37
CA LEU A 86 -4.09 1.36 -0.58
C LEU A 86 -3.53 -0.02 -0.98
N GLN A 87 -4.40 -0.98 -1.32
CA GLN A 87 -3.95 -2.28 -1.80
C GLN A 87 -3.25 -2.20 -3.16
N ALA A 88 -3.68 -1.31 -4.03
CA ALA A 88 -3.08 -1.12 -5.35
C ALA A 88 -1.80 -0.29 -5.30
N ASN A 89 -1.79 0.82 -4.54
CA ASN A 89 -0.79 1.87 -4.64
C ASN A 89 0.07 2.06 -3.37
N GLY A 90 -0.31 1.44 -2.25
CA GLY A 90 0.37 1.65 -0.95
C GLY A 90 1.75 0.97 -0.82
N SER A 91 2.35 0.47 -1.90
CA SER A 91 3.70 -0.08 -1.93
C SER A 91 4.29 0.08 -3.32
N SER A 92 5.57 0.44 -3.43
CA SER A 92 6.30 0.56 -4.71
C SER A 92 6.32 -0.78 -5.46
N LEU A 93 6.34 -1.91 -4.75
CA LEU A 93 6.17 -3.23 -5.32
C LEU A 93 4.72 -3.69 -5.13
N ARG A 94 4.03 -3.93 -6.24
CA ARG A 94 2.67 -4.45 -6.22
C ARG A 94 2.67 -5.92 -5.81
N LEU A 95 2.13 -6.20 -4.62
CA LEU A 95 1.91 -7.56 -4.14
C LEU A 95 0.45 -7.98 -4.39
N PRO A 96 0.20 -9.26 -4.75
CA PRO A 96 -1.15 -9.81 -4.79
C PRO A 96 -1.88 -9.63 -3.45
N VAL A 97 -3.21 -9.44 -3.50
CA VAL A 97 -4.03 -9.15 -2.30
C VAL A 97 -3.84 -10.20 -1.20
N HIS A 98 -3.85 -11.50 -1.57
CA HIS A 98 -3.68 -12.60 -0.61
C HIS A 98 -2.29 -12.61 0.07
N CYS A 99 -1.23 -12.19 -0.64
CA CYS A 99 0.11 -12.05 -0.05
C CYS A 99 0.15 -10.88 0.93
N ARG A 100 -0.50 -9.77 0.58
CA ARG A 100 -0.58 -8.58 1.43
C ARG A 100 -1.37 -8.83 2.72
N GLU A 101 -2.47 -9.56 2.66
CA GLU A 101 -3.24 -9.95 3.85
C GLU A 101 -2.41 -10.82 4.80
N LYS A 102 -1.70 -11.82 4.26
CA LYS A 102 -0.79 -12.65 5.05
C LYS A 102 0.32 -11.82 5.69
N LEU A 103 0.89 -10.87 4.95
CA LEU A 103 1.93 -9.96 5.42
C LEU A 103 1.43 -9.03 6.54
N LEU A 104 0.23 -8.47 6.41
CA LEU A 104 -0.38 -7.64 7.45
C LEU A 104 -0.66 -8.45 8.73
N ARG A 105 -1.17 -9.68 8.57
CA ARG A 105 -1.39 -10.59 9.70
C ARG A 105 -0.08 -10.95 10.39
N TYR A 106 0.96 -11.24 9.62
CA TYR A 106 2.31 -11.49 10.13
C TYR A 106 2.85 -10.30 10.94
N LYS A 107 2.80 -9.09 10.39
CA LYS A 107 3.27 -7.87 11.08
C LYS A 107 2.53 -7.63 12.41
N ARG A 108 1.20 -7.78 12.42
CA ARG A 108 0.39 -7.64 13.64
C ARG A 108 0.79 -8.67 14.69
N LEU A 109 0.97 -9.92 14.28
CA LEU A 109 1.39 -11.00 15.17
C LEU A 109 2.75 -10.73 15.78
N CYS A 110 3.74 -10.33 14.98
CA CYS A 110 5.07 -9.98 15.48
C CYS A 110 5.01 -8.83 16.48
N SER A 111 4.24 -7.77 16.18
CA SER A 111 4.09 -6.62 17.08
C SER A 111 3.41 -7.01 18.40
N SER A 112 2.33 -7.79 18.37
CA SER A 112 1.65 -8.27 19.59
C SER A 112 2.57 -9.16 20.43
N PHE A 113 3.27 -10.09 19.78
CA PHE A 113 4.18 -11.01 20.46
C PHE A 113 5.35 -10.26 21.11
N GLN A 114 5.89 -9.25 20.43
CA GLN A 114 6.97 -8.42 20.99
C GLN A 114 6.50 -7.61 22.19
N LEU A 115 5.25 -7.10 22.18
CA LEU A 115 4.66 -6.39 23.32
C LEU A 115 4.43 -7.31 24.53
N GLU A 116 4.01 -8.56 24.30
CA GLU A 116 3.70 -9.52 25.36
C GLU A 116 4.97 -10.20 25.94
N HIS A 117 5.93 -10.52 25.09
CA HIS A 117 7.10 -11.33 25.45
C HIS A 117 8.43 -10.58 25.46
N GLY A 118 8.46 -9.31 25.00
CA GLY A 118 9.67 -8.48 24.93
C GLY A 118 10.71 -8.94 23.90
N ARG A 119 10.39 -9.94 23.06
CA ARG A 119 11.26 -10.49 22.01
C ARG A 119 10.50 -10.76 20.72
N GLU A 120 11.23 -10.90 19.64
CA GLU A 120 10.65 -11.35 18.37
C GLU A 120 10.28 -12.84 18.40
N PRO A 121 9.16 -13.24 17.75
CA PRO A 121 8.77 -14.63 17.63
C PRO A 121 9.71 -15.39 16.69
N SER A 122 10.04 -16.65 17.04
CA SER A 122 10.77 -17.56 16.15
C SER A 122 9.91 -18.03 14.97
N GLU A 123 10.53 -18.53 13.89
CA GLU A 123 9.80 -19.05 12.73
C GLU A 123 8.80 -20.17 13.09
N ARG A 124 9.13 -21.00 14.08
CA ARG A 124 8.26 -22.08 14.56
C ARG A 124 7.05 -21.55 15.32
N GLU A 125 7.23 -20.52 16.14
CA GLU A 125 6.14 -19.86 16.86
C GLU A 125 5.19 -19.15 15.88
N ILE A 126 5.75 -18.46 14.87
CA ILE A 126 4.96 -17.84 13.81
C ILE A 126 4.15 -18.88 13.03
N ALA A 127 4.79 -20.00 12.65
CA ALA A 127 4.14 -21.08 11.92
C ALA A 127 2.96 -21.65 12.73
N CYS A 128 3.15 -21.87 14.02
CA CYS A 128 2.12 -22.36 14.93
C CYS A 128 0.97 -21.36 15.08
N LEU A 129 1.27 -20.07 15.34
CA LEU A 129 0.26 -19.05 15.60
C LEU A 129 -0.52 -18.66 14.34
N MET A 130 0.09 -18.73 13.17
CA MET A 130 -0.57 -18.44 11.89
C MET A 130 -1.23 -19.66 11.25
N GLY A 131 -0.92 -20.89 11.73
CA GLY A 131 -1.37 -22.14 11.09
C GLY A 131 -0.74 -22.37 9.72
N LEU A 132 0.53 -21.99 9.55
CA LEU A 132 1.27 -22.06 8.29
C LEU A 132 2.45 -23.05 8.40
N THR A 133 2.96 -23.50 7.25
CA THR A 133 4.21 -24.27 7.19
C THR A 133 5.43 -23.35 7.36
N LEU A 134 6.58 -23.90 7.74
CA LEU A 134 7.83 -23.13 7.86
C LEU A 134 8.26 -22.51 6.53
N GLU A 135 8.02 -23.19 5.41
CA GLU A 135 8.29 -22.65 4.07
C GLU A 135 7.45 -21.42 3.77
N GLN A 136 6.15 -21.48 4.08
CA GLN A 136 5.26 -20.34 3.90
C GLN A 136 5.65 -19.13 4.79
N VAL A 137 6.13 -19.38 6.01
CA VAL A 137 6.64 -18.32 6.88
C VAL A 137 7.91 -17.68 6.29
N ARG A 138 8.81 -18.47 5.73
CA ARG A 138 10.02 -17.95 5.07
C ARG A 138 9.68 -17.14 3.82
N GLU A 139 8.73 -17.61 3.04
CA GLU A 139 8.21 -16.84 1.88
C GLU A 139 7.63 -15.49 2.32
N ILE A 140 6.82 -15.45 3.38
CA ILE A 140 6.28 -14.21 3.92
C ILE A 140 7.40 -13.27 4.39
N ARG A 141 8.43 -13.78 5.07
CA ARG A 141 9.60 -12.98 5.47
C ARG A 141 10.36 -12.43 4.28
N GLY A 142 10.55 -13.23 3.24
CA GLY A 142 11.12 -12.74 1.98
C GLY A 142 10.31 -11.60 1.38
N ASN A 143 9.00 -11.73 1.32
CA ASN A 143 8.09 -10.69 0.84
C ASN A 143 8.11 -9.43 1.73
N VAL A 144 8.30 -9.56 3.05
CA VAL A 144 8.49 -8.41 3.96
C VAL A 144 9.76 -7.64 3.62
N CYS A 145 10.87 -8.34 3.36
CA CYS A 145 12.13 -7.72 2.98
C CYS A 145 12.01 -7.02 1.61
N MET A 146 11.40 -7.66 0.62
CA MET A 146 11.17 -7.07 -0.71
C MET A 146 10.24 -5.84 -0.67
N ALA A 147 9.28 -5.80 0.26
CA ALA A 147 8.37 -4.68 0.41
C ALA A 147 9.02 -3.43 1.03
N ARG A 148 10.22 -3.56 1.60
CA ARG A 148 11.03 -2.44 2.08
C ARG A 148 11.96 -1.96 0.96
N VAL A 149 11.45 -1.08 0.13
CA VAL A 149 12.27 -0.41 -0.88
C VAL A 149 13.00 0.76 -0.20
N GLY A 150 14.34 0.73 -0.25
CA GLY A 150 15.19 1.85 0.19
C GLY A 150 15.48 2.79 -0.99
N SER A 151 15.87 4.03 -0.70
CA SER A 151 16.35 4.93 -1.74
C SER A 151 17.81 4.60 -2.07
N LEU A 152 18.15 4.55 -3.34
CA LEU A 152 19.54 4.44 -3.81
C LEU A 152 20.33 5.72 -3.53
N ASP A 153 19.65 6.86 -3.43
CA ASP A 153 20.25 8.16 -3.12
C ASP A 153 20.44 8.37 -1.59
N ALA A 154 20.11 7.37 -0.79
CA ALA A 154 20.30 7.47 0.66
C ALA A 154 21.81 7.55 0.98
N PRO A 155 22.26 8.56 1.80
CA PRO A 155 23.65 8.68 2.16
C PRO A 155 24.08 7.51 3.06
N VAL A 156 25.24 6.94 2.77
CA VAL A 156 25.82 5.85 3.60
C VAL A 156 26.64 6.46 4.73
N LYS A 157 26.18 6.31 5.97
CA LYS A 157 26.91 6.75 7.16
C LYS A 157 27.98 5.72 7.55
N GLY A 158 29.25 6.10 7.52
CA GLY A 158 30.29 5.32 8.20
C GLY A 158 31.42 4.73 7.34
N LEU A 159 31.53 5.07 6.06
CA LEU A 159 32.70 4.80 5.25
C LEU A 159 33.49 6.13 5.06
N ASP A 160 34.61 6.22 5.77
CA ASP A 160 35.68 7.21 5.62
C ASP A 160 35.29 8.57 4.98
N GLY A 161 34.68 9.45 5.77
CA GLY A 161 34.76 10.92 5.60
C GLY A 161 34.15 11.57 4.35
N GLY A 162 33.52 10.85 3.45
CA GLY A 162 32.88 11.40 2.26
C GLY A 162 31.36 11.54 2.47
N GLU A 163 30.88 12.77 2.60
CA GLU A 163 29.42 13.07 2.70
C GLU A 163 28.63 12.72 1.42
N ASP A 164 29.31 12.35 0.32
CA ASP A 164 28.71 12.20 -0.99
C ASP A 164 28.48 10.74 -1.46
N THR A 165 28.80 9.73 -0.64
CA THR A 165 28.61 8.33 -1.05
C THR A 165 27.19 7.88 -0.81
N THR A 166 26.51 7.45 -1.85
CA THR A 166 25.13 6.94 -1.81
C THR A 166 25.09 5.41 -1.79
N VAL A 167 23.95 4.83 -1.39
CA VAL A 167 23.72 3.38 -1.50
C VAL A 167 23.86 2.90 -2.94
N GLY A 168 23.48 3.74 -3.94
CA GLY A 168 23.59 3.44 -5.35
C GLY A 168 25.03 3.22 -5.80
N ASP A 169 26.00 3.95 -5.24
CA ASP A 169 27.43 3.83 -5.57
C ASP A 169 28.04 2.51 -5.08
N LEU A 170 27.40 1.87 -4.08
CA LEU A 170 27.84 0.58 -3.54
C LEU A 170 27.25 -0.62 -4.28
N VAL A 171 26.21 -0.40 -5.10
CA VAL A 171 25.58 -1.47 -5.87
C VAL A 171 26.43 -1.81 -7.09
N THR A 172 27.13 -2.93 -7.02
CA THR A 172 27.92 -3.43 -8.16
C THR A 172 27.02 -3.98 -9.26
N ALA A 173 27.34 -3.68 -10.52
CA ALA A 173 26.65 -4.28 -11.66
C ALA A 173 26.86 -5.81 -11.65
N PRO A 174 25.81 -6.61 -11.89
CA PRO A 174 25.91 -8.07 -11.91
C PRO A 174 26.73 -8.62 -13.08
N ALA A 175 26.98 -7.80 -14.11
CA ALA A 175 27.80 -8.14 -15.27
C ALA A 175 29.04 -7.24 -15.31
N ASP A 176 30.20 -7.84 -15.45
CA ASP A 176 31.43 -7.12 -15.79
C ASP A 176 31.62 -7.14 -17.33
N PRO A 177 31.22 -6.04 -18.04
CA PRO A 177 31.32 -6.00 -19.51
C PRO A 177 32.77 -6.08 -20.00
N THR A 178 33.75 -5.68 -19.14
CA THR A 178 35.17 -5.78 -19.45
C THR A 178 35.66 -7.22 -19.37
N GLY A 179 35.26 -7.95 -18.30
CA GLY A 179 35.55 -9.38 -18.15
C GLY A 179 34.95 -10.21 -19.28
N GLU A 180 33.68 -9.98 -19.60
CA GLU A 180 33.02 -10.67 -20.71
C GLU A 180 33.67 -10.38 -22.07
N ALA A 181 34.12 -9.14 -22.33
CA ALA A 181 34.84 -8.81 -23.57
C ALA A 181 36.20 -9.52 -23.67
N VAL A 182 36.95 -9.58 -22.55
CA VAL A 182 38.24 -10.29 -22.49
C VAL A 182 38.02 -11.79 -22.69
N ASP A 183 37.03 -12.39 -22.04
CA ASP A 183 36.72 -13.82 -22.18
C ASP A 183 36.30 -14.16 -23.62
N ARG A 184 35.54 -13.30 -24.31
CA ARG A 184 35.17 -13.49 -25.72
C ARG A 184 36.39 -13.45 -26.64
N VAL A 185 37.31 -12.50 -26.41
CA VAL A 185 38.54 -12.39 -27.22
C VAL A 185 39.45 -13.60 -27.00
N GLN A 186 39.63 -14.01 -25.75
CA GLN A 186 40.44 -15.20 -25.41
C GLN A 186 39.84 -16.49 -25.98
N SER A 187 38.50 -16.66 -25.88
CA SER A 187 37.81 -17.81 -26.47
C SER A 187 37.97 -17.85 -28.00
N ALA A 188 37.83 -16.69 -28.65
CA ALA A 188 38.04 -16.59 -30.11
C ALA A 188 39.48 -16.91 -30.55
N GLN A 189 40.48 -16.49 -29.77
CA GLN A 189 41.89 -16.82 -30.02
C GLN A 189 42.19 -18.31 -29.84
N LEU A 190 41.58 -18.96 -28.82
CA LEU A 190 41.72 -20.40 -28.57
C LEU A 190 41.06 -21.26 -29.67
N CYS A 191 39.96 -20.80 -30.24
CA CYS A 191 39.27 -21.49 -31.34
C CYS A 191 39.93 -21.29 -32.72
N ALA A 192 40.88 -20.38 -32.84
CA ALA A 192 41.61 -20.07 -34.10
C ALA A 192 42.92 -20.86 -34.25
N VAL A 193 43.30 -21.67 -33.27
CA VAL A 193 44.46 -22.58 -33.29
C VAL A 193 43.97 -24.01 -33.57
#